data_cd4821259658cc2a76b6a4c42dab6572
#
_entry.id   cd4821259658cc2a76b6a4c42dab6572
#
_cell.length_a   1.000
_cell.length_b   1.000
_cell.length_c   1.000
_cell.angle_alpha   90.00
_cell.angle_beta   90.00
_cell.angle_gamma   90.00
#
_symmetry.space_group_name_H-M   'P 1'
#
loop_
_entity.id
_entity.type
_entity.pdbx_description
1 polymer ?
#
loop_
_entity_poly.entity_id
_entity_poly.type
_entity_poly.pdbx_seq_one_letter_code
_entity_poly.pdbx_strand_id
1 'polypeptide(L)'
;MRLEEIVFVSPLGLRYLCLPKYISMKFTEQKLKGVFVIEPQVFGDSRGYFMESYKKELFEKYIGVVDFIQDNESRSSYGVVRGLHFQRGEWSQSKLVRVTQGRVYDVVVDLRRTSPTFGQYVGIELSDENKKQLFVPRGF
;
A
#
# COMPACT_ATOMS: atom_id res chain seq x y z
N MET A 1 18.96 -19.78 1.09
CA MET A 1 18.68 -19.91 -0.35
C MET A 1 19.47 -18.82 -1.07
N ARG A 2 20.50 -19.16 -1.83
CA ARG A 2 21.28 -18.17 -2.57
C ARG A 2 20.37 -17.58 -3.66
N LEU A 3 20.20 -16.26 -3.65
CA LEU A 3 19.62 -15.51 -4.76
C LEU A 3 20.66 -15.55 -5.88
N GLU A 4 20.46 -16.35 -6.91
CA GLU A 4 21.24 -16.24 -8.13
C GLU A 4 20.81 -14.94 -8.83
N GLU A 5 21.71 -13.96 -8.84
CA GLU A 5 21.53 -12.73 -9.61
C GLU A 5 21.62 -13.08 -11.09
N ILE A 6 20.48 -13.23 -11.75
CA ILE A 6 20.45 -13.28 -13.21
C ILE A 6 20.55 -11.85 -13.72
N VAL A 7 21.73 -11.46 -14.13
CA VAL A 7 21.98 -10.15 -14.74
C VAL A 7 21.78 -10.26 -16.24
N PHE A 8 20.74 -9.66 -16.77
CA PHE A 8 20.60 -9.45 -18.21
C PHE A 8 21.41 -8.23 -18.61
N VAL A 9 22.33 -8.40 -19.55
CA VAL A 9 23.03 -7.30 -20.19
C VAL A 9 22.29 -6.96 -21.48
N SER A 10 21.71 -5.75 -21.55
CA SER A 10 21.14 -5.27 -22.80
C SER A 10 22.23 -4.98 -23.83
N PRO A 11 21.92 -4.89 -25.13
CA PRO A 11 22.88 -4.48 -26.18
C PRO A 11 23.50 -3.11 -25.91
N LEU A 12 22.92 -2.30 -25.00
CA LEU A 12 23.44 -1.00 -24.58
C LEU A 12 24.30 -1.08 -23.29
N GLY A 13 24.68 -2.28 -22.82
CA GLY A 13 25.53 -2.46 -21.64
C GLY A 13 24.84 -2.18 -20.30
N LEU A 14 23.53 -1.88 -20.28
CA LEU A 14 22.76 -1.70 -19.06
C LEU A 14 22.51 -3.05 -18.38
N ARG A 15 22.90 -3.15 -17.12
CA ARG A 15 22.59 -4.31 -16.27
C ARG A 15 21.22 -4.13 -15.64
N TYR A 16 20.29 -5.02 -15.96
CA TYR A 16 18.98 -5.07 -15.26
C TYR A 16 19.07 -6.10 -14.14
N LEU A 17 18.60 -5.69 -12.95
CA LEU A 17 18.37 -6.65 -11.88
C LEU A 17 17.20 -7.55 -12.32
N CYS A 18 17.46 -8.84 -12.52
CA CYS A 18 16.40 -9.81 -12.73
C CYS A 18 15.78 -10.10 -11.36
N LEU A 19 14.62 -9.51 -11.12
CA LEU A 19 13.85 -9.77 -9.93
C LEU A 19 13.35 -11.23 -9.93
N PRO A 20 13.26 -11.89 -8.77
CA PRO A 20 12.72 -13.22 -8.67
C PRO A 20 11.34 -13.27 -9.31
N LYS A 21 11.08 -14.30 -10.11
CA LYS A 21 9.87 -14.51 -10.92
C LYS A 21 8.55 -14.43 -10.11
N TYR A 22 8.65 -14.44 -8.79
CA TYR A 22 7.53 -14.41 -7.86
C TYR A 22 7.82 -13.44 -6.70
N ILE A 23 7.74 -12.14 -6.97
CA ILE A 23 7.60 -11.17 -5.88
C ILE A 23 6.16 -11.30 -5.39
N SER A 24 5.98 -11.60 -4.12
CA SER A 24 4.67 -11.77 -3.53
C SER A 24 4.29 -10.57 -2.66
N MET A 25 3.01 -10.21 -2.72
CA MET A 25 2.38 -9.31 -1.76
C MET A 25 1.27 -10.06 -1.07
N LYS A 26 1.19 -9.93 0.24
CA LYS A 26 0.07 -10.50 1.00
C LYS A 26 -1.01 -9.43 1.14
N PHE A 27 -2.24 -9.76 0.72
CA PHE A 27 -3.41 -8.92 0.85
C PHE A 27 -4.31 -9.49 1.94
N THR A 28 -4.60 -8.72 2.97
CA THR A 28 -5.43 -9.12 4.10
C THR A 28 -6.61 -8.18 4.23
N GLU A 29 -7.79 -8.64 3.84
CA GLU A 29 -9.02 -7.85 4.02
C GLU A 29 -9.31 -7.66 5.51
N GLN A 30 -9.67 -6.46 5.89
CA GLN A 30 -9.97 -6.09 7.26
C GLN A 30 -11.45 -6.34 7.58
N LYS A 31 -11.84 -6.13 8.84
CA LYS A 31 -13.25 -6.25 9.27
C LYS A 31 -14.20 -5.29 8.53
N LEU A 32 -13.68 -4.22 7.96
CA LEU A 32 -14.41 -3.31 7.10
C LEU A 32 -14.23 -3.73 5.65
N LYS A 33 -15.29 -4.23 5.03
CA LYS A 33 -15.25 -4.80 3.67
C LYS A 33 -14.67 -3.83 2.65
N GLY A 34 -13.67 -4.31 1.93
CA GLY A 34 -12.95 -3.57 0.90
C GLY A 34 -11.70 -2.84 1.40
N VAL A 35 -11.48 -2.77 2.72
CA VAL A 35 -10.25 -2.24 3.31
C VAL A 35 -9.23 -3.36 3.39
N PHE A 36 -8.05 -3.16 2.82
CA PHE A 36 -6.97 -4.16 2.81
C PHE A 36 -5.70 -3.62 3.42
N VAL A 37 -5.08 -4.43 4.27
CA VAL A 37 -3.66 -4.30 4.62
C VAL A 37 -2.86 -5.10 3.60
N ILE A 38 -1.84 -4.46 3.02
CA ILE A 38 -0.98 -5.04 2.01
C ILE A 38 0.44 -5.11 2.59
N GLU A 39 1.01 -6.30 2.59
CA GLU A 39 2.35 -6.56 3.09
C GLU A 39 3.23 -7.00 1.91
N PRO A 40 4.05 -6.08 1.35
CA PRO A 40 4.98 -6.42 0.29
C PRO A 40 6.09 -7.34 0.80
N GLN A 41 6.59 -8.21 -0.06
CA GLN A 41 7.81 -8.95 0.24
C GLN A 41 9.01 -8.01 0.17
N VAL A 42 9.79 -7.97 1.25
CA VAL A 42 10.99 -7.14 1.36
C VAL A 42 12.23 -8.02 1.26
N PHE A 43 13.14 -7.65 0.40
CA PHE A 43 14.45 -8.29 0.21
C PHE A 43 15.53 -7.35 0.72
N GLY A 44 16.17 -7.71 1.84
CA GLY A 44 17.20 -6.88 2.48
C GLY A 44 18.59 -7.52 2.43
N ASP A 45 19.63 -6.69 2.32
CA ASP A 45 21.04 -7.05 2.45
C ASP A 45 21.84 -5.92 3.12
N SER A 46 23.16 -6.01 3.16
CA SER A 46 24.04 -4.99 3.78
C SER A 46 23.99 -3.61 3.08
N ARG A 47 23.44 -3.52 1.89
CA ARG A 47 23.30 -2.27 1.12
C ARG A 47 21.96 -1.58 1.35
N GLY A 48 20.97 -2.29 1.93
CA GLY A 48 19.61 -1.79 2.13
C GLY A 48 18.56 -2.83 1.78
N TYR A 49 17.47 -2.39 1.15
CA TYR A 49 16.38 -3.29 0.79
C TYR A 49 15.80 -2.96 -0.58
N PHE A 50 15.15 -3.97 -1.16
CA PHE A 50 14.29 -3.85 -2.33
C PHE A 50 12.90 -4.42 -2.01
N MET A 51 11.85 -3.79 -2.51
CA MET A 51 10.49 -4.33 -2.50
C MET A 51 9.71 -3.82 -3.71
N GLU A 52 8.78 -4.63 -4.22
CA GLU A 52 7.77 -4.17 -5.15
C GLU A 52 6.63 -3.53 -4.32
N SER A 53 6.46 -2.22 -4.41
CA SER A 53 5.45 -1.51 -3.61
C SER A 53 4.07 -1.50 -4.25
N TYR A 54 3.98 -1.70 -5.57
CA TYR A 54 2.73 -1.76 -6.32
C TYR A 54 2.89 -2.65 -7.55
N LYS A 55 1.90 -3.51 -7.79
CA LYS A 55 1.78 -4.30 -9.01
C LYS A 55 0.31 -4.37 -9.42
N LYS A 56 -0.03 -3.72 -10.54
CA LYS A 56 -1.41 -3.60 -11.04
C LYS A 56 -2.15 -4.93 -11.06
N GLU A 57 -1.54 -5.98 -11.62
CA GLU A 57 -2.14 -7.32 -11.73
C GLU A 57 -2.55 -7.92 -10.37
N LEU A 58 -1.75 -7.70 -9.31
CA LEU A 58 -2.06 -8.18 -7.98
C LEU A 58 -3.18 -7.38 -7.33
N PHE A 59 -3.17 -6.06 -7.52
CA PHE A 59 -4.25 -5.21 -7.04
C PHE A 59 -5.57 -5.54 -7.72
N GLU A 60 -5.60 -5.69 -9.03
CA GLU A 60 -6.79 -6.12 -9.77
C GLU A 60 -7.32 -7.48 -9.32
N LYS A 61 -6.42 -8.41 -9.04
CA LYS A 61 -6.77 -9.76 -8.57
C LYS A 61 -7.43 -9.78 -7.20
N TYR A 62 -6.93 -9.00 -6.24
CA TYR A 62 -7.34 -9.07 -4.84
C TYR A 62 -8.30 -7.97 -4.41
N ILE A 63 -8.24 -6.81 -5.05
CA ILE A 63 -9.00 -5.60 -4.69
C ILE A 63 -10.03 -5.26 -5.78
N GLY A 64 -9.67 -5.47 -7.05
CA GLY A 64 -10.42 -5.04 -8.22
C GLY A 64 -9.73 -3.93 -9.00
N VAL A 65 -10.35 -3.50 -10.08
CA VAL A 65 -9.78 -2.47 -10.95
C VAL A 65 -9.80 -1.12 -10.24
N VAL A 66 -8.62 -0.56 -10.00
CA VAL A 66 -8.42 0.78 -9.44
C VAL A 66 -7.36 1.50 -10.25
N ASP A 67 -7.73 2.64 -10.84
CA ASP A 67 -6.77 3.51 -11.51
C ASP A 67 -6.29 4.59 -10.52
N PHE A 68 -5.01 4.52 -10.15
CA PHE A 68 -4.36 5.56 -9.36
C PHE A 68 -3.87 6.67 -10.29
N ILE A 69 -4.57 7.80 -10.25
CA ILE A 69 -4.34 8.94 -11.16
C ILE A 69 -3.57 10.09 -10.51
N GLN A 70 -3.33 10.00 -9.20
CA GLN A 70 -2.64 11.02 -8.43
C GLN A 70 -1.83 10.38 -7.32
N ASP A 71 -0.61 10.88 -7.11
CA ASP A 71 0.27 10.53 -6.00
C ASP A 71 0.60 11.80 -5.21
N ASN A 72 0.51 11.71 -3.87
CA ASN A 72 0.78 12.80 -2.96
C ASN A 72 1.70 12.34 -1.84
N GLU A 73 2.67 13.17 -1.50
CA GLU A 73 3.51 12.96 -0.34
C GLU A 73 3.31 14.08 0.68
N SER A 74 3.30 13.73 1.96
CA SER A 74 3.24 14.70 3.05
C SER A 74 4.16 14.30 4.19
N ARG A 75 4.70 15.29 4.89
CA ARG A 75 5.51 15.11 6.10
C ARG A 75 4.84 15.79 7.29
N SER A 76 4.89 15.14 8.46
CA SER A 76 4.37 15.68 9.71
C SER A 76 5.42 15.53 10.81
N SER A 77 5.44 16.46 11.75
CA SER A 77 6.19 16.31 13.01
C SER A 77 5.46 15.35 13.96
N TYR A 78 6.15 14.88 14.98
CA TYR A 78 5.56 14.05 16.02
C TYR A 78 4.35 14.75 16.68
N GLY A 79 3.30 13.99 16.94
CA GLY A 79 2.08 14.45 17.62
C GLY A 79 1.08 15.17 16.70
N VAL A 80 1.36 15.33 15.41
CA VAL A 80 0.40 15.92 14.47
C VAL A 80 -0.73 14.95 14.18
N VAL A 81 -1.97 15.41 14.31
CA VAL A 81 -3.19 14.70 13.90
C VAL A 81 -3.75 15.36 12.65
N ARG A 82 -4.03 14.53 11.63
CA ARG A 82 -4.72 14.97 10.39
C ARG A 82 -5.99 14.18 10.23
N GLY A 83 -7.11 14.84 10.29
CA GLY A 83 -8.40 14.19 10.06
C GLY A 83 -9.36 14.35 11.25
N LEU A 84 -10.48 13.64 11.26
CA LEU A 84 -10.94 12.79 10.16
C LEU A 84 -11.40 13.65 8.98
N HIS A 85 -11.13 13.21 7.75
CA HIS A 85 -11.56 13.90 6.53
C HIS A 85 -11.92 12.91 5.43
N PHE A 86 -12.86 13.28 4.58
CA PHE A 86 -13.33 12.43 3.48
C PHE A 86 -13.89 13.26 2.33
N GLN A 87 -14.07 12.62 1.18
CA GLN A 87 -14.63 13.23 -0.02
C GLN A 87 -15.94 12.52 -0.37
N ARG A 88 -16.93 13.28 -0.86
CA ARG A 88 -18.28 12.79 -1.18
C ARG A 88 -18.55 12.72 -2.67
N GLY A 89 -19.54 11.87 -3.03
CA GLY A 89 -20.07 11.79 -4.38
C GLY A 89 -19.00 11.43 -5.40
N GLU A 90 -19.01 12.15 -6.50
CA GLU A 90 -18.06 11.97 -7.61
C GLU A 90 -16.59 12.23 -7.22
N TRP A 91 -16.36 13.06 -6.20
CA TRP A 91 -15.02 13.37 -5.67
C TRP A 91 -14.47 12.31 -4.73
N SER A 92 -15.30 11.31 -4.39
CA SER A 92 -14.85 10.22 -3.52
C SER A 92 -13.71 9.44 -4.17
N GLN A 93 -12.63 9.19 -3.43
CA GLN A 93 -11.42 8.54 -3.91
C GLN A 93 -11.14 7.25 -3.15
N SER A 94 -10.60 6.26 -3.87
CA SER A 94 -9.85 5.17 -3.24
C SER A 94 -8.43 5.63 -2.98
N LYS A 95 -7.83 5.17 -1.89
CA LYS A 95 -6.49 5.59 -1.47
C LYS A 95 -5.62 4.37 -1.18
N LEU A 96 -4.35 4.46 -1.57
CA LEU A 96 -3.30 3.55 -1.13
C LEU A 96 -2.30 4.34 -0.30
N VAL A 97 -2.27 4.07 1.01
CA VAL A 97 -1.44 4.81 1.97
C VAL A 97 -0.25 3.96 2.37
N ARG A 98 0.92 4.55 2.39
CA ARG A 98 2.14 3.94 2.92
C ARG A 98 3.01 4.98 3.62
N VAL A 99 3.90 4.53 4.50
CA VAL A 99 4.87 5.38 5.19
C VAL A 99 6.25 5.11 4.63
N THR A 100 6.91 6.16 4.16
CA THR A 100 8.28 6.09 3.61
C THR A 100 9.34 6.33 4.68
N GLN A 101 8.98 7.09 5.75
CA GLN A 101 9.87 7.39 6.88
C GLN A 101 9.04 7.58 8.16
N GLY A 102 9.45 6.93 9.25
CA GLY A 102 8.79 7.02 10.56
C GLY A 102 7.55 6.15 10.64
N ARG A 103 6.56 6.55 11.46
CA ARG A 103 5.33 5.78 11.68
C ARG A 103 4.12 6.66 11.83
N VAL A 104 2.96 6.14 11.42
CA VAL A 104 1.65 6.75 11.65
C VAL A 104 0.66 5.68 12.10
N TYR A 105 -0.35 6.09 12.86
CA TYR A 105 -1.53 5.30 13.14
C TYR A 105 -2.65 5.80 12.24
N ASP A 106 -2.98 5.04 11.21
CA ASP A 106 -3.99 5.40 10.22
C ASP A 106 -5.33 4.79 10.62
N VAL A 107 -6.38 5.64 10.69
CA VAL A 107 -7.72 5.23 11.10
C VAL A 107 -8.70 5.50 9.97
N VAL A 108 -9.44 4.47 9.57
CA VAL A 108 -10.49 4.56 8.56
C VAL A 108 -11.85 4.22 9.15
N VAL A 109 -12.87 5.00 8.80
CA VAL A 109 -14.25 4.84 9.26
C VAL A 109 -15.14 4.53 8.08
N ASP A 110 -16.01 3.52 8.19
CA ASP A 110 -16.99 3.18 7.14
C ASP A 110 -18.13 4.21 7.12
N LEU A 111 -18.18 5.01 6.07
CA LEU A 111 -19.23 6.05 5.88
C LEU A 111 -20.31 5.64 4.85
N ARG A 112 -20.28 4.41 4.38
CA ARG A 112 -21.27 3.87 3.42
C ARG A 112 -22.56 3.54 4.16
N ARG A 113 -23.58 4.37 3.98
CA ARG A 113 -24.85 4.30 4.73
C ARG A 113 -25.58 2.96 4.67
N THR A 114 -25.39 2.19 3.59
CA THR A 114 -26.00 0.87 3.39
C THR A 114 -25.11 -0.28 3.86
N SER A 115 -23.89 0.02 4.34
CA SER A 115 -22.97 -0.99 4.83
C SER A 115 -23.40 -1.52 6.21
N PRO A 116 -23.28 -2.83 6.46
CA PRO A 116 -23.51 -3.39 7.80
C PRO A 116 -22.49 -2.90 8.84
N THR A 117 -21.37 -2.32 8.38
CA THR A 117 -20.30 -1.75 9.22
C THR A 117 -20.31 -0.22 9.25
N PHE A 118 -21.42 0.42 8.83
CA PHE A 118 -21.53 1.89 8.87
C PHE A 118 -21.20 2.44 10.27
N GLY A 119 -20.30 3.44 10.32
CA GLY A 119 -19.82 4.07 11.54
C GLY A 119 -18.76 3.24 12.30
N GLN A 120 -18.47 2.01 11.90
CA GLN A 120 -17.36 1.25 12.49
C GLN A 120 -16.04 1.73 11.90
N TYR A 121 -14.95 1.50 12.65
CA TYR A 121 -13.61 1.91 12.23
C TYR A 121 -12.59 0.80 12.45
N VAL A 122 -11.46 0.92 11.76
CA VAL A 122 -10.25 0.13 11.96
C VAL A 122 -9.04 1.07 11.97
N GLY A 123 -8.09 0.81 12.86
CA GLY A 123 -6.83 1.53 12.93
C GLY A 123 -5.66 0.59 12.68
N ILE A 124 -4.72 1.03 11.86
CA ILE A 124 -3.53 0.26 11.45
C ILE A 124 -2.28 1.11 11.65
N GLU A 125 -1.28 0.55 12.29
CA GLU A 125 0.05 1.17 12.29
C GLU A 125 0.75 0.89 10.97
N LEU A 126 1.15 1.97 10.30
CA LEU A 126 1.98 1.95 9.10
C LEU A 126 3.34 2.58 9.42
N SER A 127 4.43 1.96 9.01
CA SER A 127 5.78 2.48 9.24
C SER A 127 6.76 2.10 8.12
N ASP A 128 7.88 2.82 8.09
CA ASP A 128 9.02 2.46 7.24
C ASP A 128 9.71 1.16 7.68
N GLU A 129 9.46 0.70 8.90
CA GLU A 129 9.95 -0.59 9.40
C GLU A 129 9.07 -1.74 8.93
N ASN A 130 7.73 -1.65 9.15
CA ASN A 130 6.81 -2.74 8.82
C ASN A 130 6.44 -2.80 7.33
N LYS A 131 6.70 -1.74 6.56
CA LYS A 131 6.44 -1.61 5.13
C LYS A 131 4.98 -1.87 4.71
N LYS A 132 4.07 -1.93 5.69
CA LYS A 132 2.65 -2.13 5.41
C LYS A 132 2.08 -0.97 4.63
N GLN A 133 1.10 -1.28 3.81
CA GLN A 133 0.29 -0.32 3.09
C GLN A 133 -1.19 -0.56 3.42
N LEU A 134 -1.98 0.49 3.41
CA LEU A 134 -3.41 0.43 3.64
C LEU A 134 -4.15 0.87 2.38
N PHE A 135 -4.94 -0.03 1.82
CA PHE A 135 -5.90 0.32 0.77
C PHE A 135 -7.24 0.66 1.40
N VAL A 136 -7.74 1.85 1.09
CA VAL A 136 -9.02 2.39 1.54
C VAL A 136 -9.88 2.64 0.32
N PRO A 137 -11.03 1.93 0.14
CA PRO A 137 -11.92 2.16 -0.99
C PRO A 137 -12.73 3.45 -0.84
N ARG A 138 -13.50 3.80 -1.87
CA ARG A 138 -14.46 4.92 -1.80
C ARG A 138 -15.48 4.71 -0.70
N GLY A 139 -15.88 5.79 -0.02
CA GLY A 139 -16.89 5.76 1.01
C GLY A 139 -16.39 5.61 2.44
N PHE A 140 -15.08 5.89 2.62
CA PHE A 140 -14.41 5.90 3.92
C PHE A 140 -13.84 7.26 4.22
#